data_53a3f90b69a134fde3531ef8141ff558
#
_entry.id   53a3f90b69a134fde3531ef8141ff558
#
_cell.length_a   1.000
_cell.length_b   1.000
_cell.length_c   1.000
_cell.angle_alpha   90.00
_cell.angle_beta   90.00
_cell.angle_gamma   90.00
#
_symmetry.space_group_name_H-M   'P 1'
#
loop_
_entity.id
_entity.type
_entity.pdbx_description
1 polymer ?
#
loop_
_entity_poly.entity_id
_entity_poly.type
_entity_poly.pdbx_seq_one_letter_code
_entity_poly.pdbx_strand_id
1 'polypeptide(L)'
;MMNIAFKQAHSGNYRRAARGKEDIRYLVLHFTANDGDTAKNNADYFARAEISTSAHYFVDENEVWQSVHDADIAWHCGTRGTYFHPYCRNANSIGIELCSRKNGEKFYFMPETVRRAQALTRELMAKYGIPLEKCCAPLRCYAQKLSCAVRRERIRVDSIQAGVTEKGGT
;
A
#
# COMPACT_ATOMS: atom_id res chain seq x y z
N MET A 1 -12.30 -1.37 11.80
CA MET A 1 -11.42 -0.29 11.32
C MET A 1 -10.04 -0.55 11.88
N MET A 2 -9.00 -0.55 11.04
CA MET A 2 -7.62 -0.80 11.47
C MET A 2 -7.11 0.34 12.35
N ASN A 3 -6.35 0.01 13.41
CA ASN A 3 -5.65 1.03 14.18
C ASN A 3 -4.42 1.48 13.39
N ILE A 4 -4.36 2.76 13.02
CA ILE A 4 -3.28 3.35 12.22
C ILE A 4 -2.67 4.49 13.04
N ALA A 5 -1.41 4.35 13.40
CA ALA A 5 -0.64 5.42 14.04
C ALA A 5 -0.25 6.48 13.00
N PHE A 6 -0.03 7.71 13.44
CA PHE A 6 0.34 8.80 12.55
C PHE A 6 1.62 9.51 13.00
N LYS A 7 2.53 9.75 12.06
CA LYS A 7 3.69 10.62 12.23
C LYS A 7 4.00 11.32 10.92
N GLN A 8 3.80 12.63 10.89
CA GLN A 8 3.99 13.45 9.70
C GLN A 8 5.43 13.36 9.18
N ALA A 9 5.59 13.06 7.90
CA ALA A 9 6.87 13.13 7.21
C ALA A 9 7.40 14.58 7.16
N HIS A 10 8.73 14.74 7.07
CA HIS A 10 9.36 16.04 6.87
C HIS A 10 8.77 16.77 5.65
N SER A 11 8.55 18.07 5.74
CA SER A 11 7.86 18.85 4.70
C SER A 11 8.55 18.81 3.32
N GLY A 12 9.85 18.54 3.28
CA GLY A 12 10.63 18.33 2.06
C GLY A 12 10.49 16.95 1.43
N ASN A 13 9.63 16.06 1.97
CA ASN A 13 9.45 14.70 1.48
C ASN A 13 8.10 14.47 0.78
N TYR A 14 7.21 15.43 0.80
CA TYR A 14 5.88 15.33 0.17
C TYR A 14 5.42 16.72 -0.29
N ARG A 15 4.36 16.76 -1.06
CA ARG A 15 3.72 18.01 -1.45
C ARG A 15 2.34 18.12 -0.79
N ARG A 16 2.08 19.23 -0.09
CA ARG A 16 0.73 19.54 0.36
C ARG A 16 -0.20 19.71 -0.82
N ALA A 17 -1.37 19.09 -0.74
CA ALA A 17 -2.43 19.16 -1.72
C ALA A 17 -3.78 19.02 -0.99
N ALA A 18 -4.85 19.30 -1.67
CA ALA A 18 -6.20 19.07 -1.16
C ALA A 18 -6.93 18.10 -2.09
N ARG A 19 -6.32 16.90 -2.27
CA ARG A 19 -6.88 15.88 -3.15
C ARG A 19 -8.24 15.41 -2.63
N GLY A 20 -9.23 15.45 -3.50
CA GLY A 20 -10.51 14.81 -3.26
C GLY A 20 -10.46 13.29 -3.49
N LYS A 21 -11.58 12.64 -3.22
CA LYS A 21 -11.73 11.20 -3.41
C LYS A 21 -11.51 10.79 -4.87
N GLU A 22 -11.95 11.60 -5.80
CA GLU A 22 -11.86 11.40 -7.26
C GLU A 22 -10.45 11.53 -7.81
N ASP A 23 -9.56 12.23 -7.10
CA ASP A 23 -8.16 12.37 -7.48
C ASP A 23 -7.33 11.11 -7.19
N ILE A 24 -7.75 10.33 -6.18
CA ILE A 24 -7.04 9.15 -5.70
C ILE A 24 -7.59 7.93 -6.44
N ARG A 25 -6.87 7.48 -7.46
CA ARG A 25 -7.32 6.46 -8.41
C ARG A 25 -6.52 5.17 -8.40
N TYR A 26 -5.36 5.17 -7.74
CA TYR A 26 -4.45 4.02 -7.69
C TYR A 26 -3.95 3.77 -6.28
N LEU A 27 -3.73 2.49 -5.94
CA LEU A 27 -2.93 2.07 -4.80
C LEU A 27 -1.63 1.45 -5.32
N VAL A 28 -0.50 1.79 -4.71
CA VAL A 28 0.81 1.26 -5.10
C VAL A 28 1.44 0.58 -3.91
N LEU A 29 1.68 -0.72 -4.06
CA LEU A 29 2.32 -1.55 -3.05
C LEU A 29 3.81 -1.63 -3.37
N HIS A 30 4.62 -1.06 -2.50
CA HIS A 30 6.07 -1.11 -2.50
C HIS A 30 6.58 -2.00 -1.38
N PHE A 31 7.89 -2.11 -1.25
CA PHE A 31 8.55 -2.67 -0.08
C PHE A 31 9.83 -1.89 0.22
N THR A 32 10.19 -1.83 1.48
CA THR A 32 11.28 -0.97 1.96
C THR A 32 12.65 -1.40 1.48
N ALA A 33 12.81 -2.64 1.04
CA ALA A 33 14.09 -3.27 0.67
C ALA A 33 15.16 -3.21 1.80
N ASN A 34 14.71 -3.10 3.04
CA ASN A 34 15.53 -3.17 4.25
C ASN A 34 15.43 -4.55 4.90
N ASP A 35 16.36 -4.88 5.76
CA ASP A 35 16.34 -6.12 6.55
C ASP A 35 15.90 -5.83 7.97
N GLY A 36 14.67 -6.23 8.31
CA GLY A 36 14.13 -6.17 9.67
C GLY A 36 13.75 -4.77 10.17
N ASP A 37 13.49 -3.84 9.27
CA ASP A 37 12.91 -2.55 9.64
C ASP A 37 11.46 -2.68 10.13
N THR A 38 10.98 -1.65 10.83
CA THR A 38 9.60 -1.56 11.29
C THR A 38 8.87 -0.39 10.65
N ALA A 39 7.55 -0.44 10.64
CA ALA A 39 6.72 0.66 10.18
C ALA A 39 7.00 1.96 10.95
N LYS A 40 7.19 1.84 12.27
CA LYS A 40 7.57 2.97 13.13
C LYS A 40 8.94 3.55 12.77
N ASN A 41 9.95 2.70 12.56
CA ASN A 41 11.30 3.15 12.21
C ASN A 41 11.29 3.93 10.90
N ASN A 42 10.53 3.48 9.90
CA ASN A 42 10.35 4.20 8.65
C ASN A 42 9.62 5.53 8.86
N ALA A 43 8.51 5.55 9.60
CA ALA A 43 7.81 6.80 9.92
C ALA A 43 8.74 7.80 10.65
N ASP A 44 9.55 7.34 11.61
CA ASP A 44 10.52 8.14 12.33
C ASP A 44 11.63 8.69 11.41
N TYR A 45 12.12 7.86 10.49
CA TYR A 45 13.14 8.26 9.52
C TYR A 45 12.63 9.34 8.58
N PHE A 46 11.48 9.13 7.95
CA PHE A 46 10.89 10.08 7.01
C PHE A 46 10.41 11.37 7.67
N ALA A 47 10.16 11.36 8.99
CA ALA A 47 9.83 12.57 9.75
C ALA A 47 11.05 13.47 10.03
N ARG A 48 12.26 12.89 10.12
CA ARG A 48 13.48 13.61 10.50
C ARG A 48 14.35 14.04 9.32
N ALA A 49 14.43 13.19 8.29
CA ALA A 49 15.35 13.39 7.17
C ALA A 49 14.62 13.99 5.97
N GLU A 50 15.20 15.03 5.38
CA GLU A 50 14.78 15.54 4.08
C GLU A 50 15.50 14.75 2.98
N ILE A 51 14.76 13.85 2.31
CA ILE A 51 15.32 12.89 1.33
C ILE A 51 14.57 12.91 0.00
N SER A 52 13.62 13.85 -0.17
CA SER A 52 12.82 14.03 -1.39
C SER A 52 12.09 12.76 -1.85
N THR A 53 11.69 11.90 -0.91
CA THR A 53 10.87 10.71 -1.15
C THR A 53 10.01 10.42 0.07
N SER A 54 8.90 9.72 -0.09
CA SER A 54 8.01 9.30 0.99
C SER A 54 7.02 8.26 0.53
N ALA A 55 6.28 7.66 1.49
CA ALA A 55 5.07 6.89 1.24
C ALA A 55 3.93 7.41 2.13
N HIS A 56 2.69 7.06 1.82
CA HIS A 56 1.58 7.39 2.69
C HIS A 56 1.55 6.49 3.91
N TYR A 57 1.81 5.19 3.72
CA TYR A 57 1.74 4.18 4.77
C TYR A 57 2.96 3.28 4.79
N PHE A 58 3.37 2.89 6.00
CA PHE A 58 4.33 1.84 6.29
C PHE A 58 3.63 0.73 7.08
N VAL A 59 3.89 -0.53 6.72
CA VAL A 59 3.22 -1.70 7.29
C VAL A 59 4.25 -2.75 7.69
N ASP A 60 4.22 -3.20 8.93
CA ASP A 60 4.97 -4.35 9.41
C ASP A 60 4.06 -5.42 10.03
N GLU A 61 4.63 -6.42 10.70
CA GLU A 61 3.90 -7.51 11.34
C GLU A 61 3.11 -7.07 12.58
N ASN A 62 3.39 -5.90 13.16
CA ASN A 62 2.80 -5.43 14.40
C ASN A 62 1.83 -4.29 14.19
N GLU A 63 2.17 -3.33 13.31
CA GLU A 63 1.46 -2.06 13.22
C GLU A 63 1.45 -1.46 11.81
N VAL A 64 0.64 -0.41 11.66
CA VAL A 64 0.58 0.44 10.48
C VAL A 64 0.80 1.89 10.90
N TRP A 65 1.71 2.57 10.20
CA TRP A 65 1.97 3.99 10.38
C TRP A 65 1.62 4.76 9.11
N GLN A 66 0.86 5.84 9.27
CA GLN A 66 0.65 6.81 8.20
C GLN A 66 1.65 7.97 8.38
N SER A 67 2.36 8.33 7.31
CA SER A 67 3.35 9.41 7.31
C SER A 67 2.96 10.60 6.45
N VAL A 68 2.08 10.42 5.48
CA VAL A 68 1.54 11.50 4.66
C VAL A 68 0.03 11.33 4.60
N HIS A 69 -0.72 12.41 4.85
CA HIS A 69 -2.18 12.37 4.74
C HIS A 69 -2.60 12.01 3.32
N ASP A 70 -3.69 11.27 3.18
CA ASP A 70 -4.21 10.84 1.86
C ASP A 70 -4.51 12.02 0.92
N ALA A 71 -4.91 13.16 1.49
CA ALA A 71 -5.16 14.38 0.73
C ALA A 71 -3.88 15.05 0.21
N ASP A 72 -2.71 14.70 0.73
CA ASP A 72 -1.42 15.19 0.30
C ASP A 72 -0.76 14.23 -0.70
N ILE A 73 0.34 14.61 -1.31
CA ILE A 73 1.01 13.84 -2.35
C ILE A 73 2.34 13.34 -1.83
N ALA A 74 2.42 12.05 -1.48
CA ALA A 74 3.68 11.38 -1.20
C ALA A 74 4.47 11.10 -2.50
N TRP A 75 5.79 11.07 -2.40
CA TRP A 75 6.69 10.88 -3.53
C TRP A 75 7.24 9.44 -3.57
N HIS A 76 6.50 8.54 -4.21
CA HIS A 76 6.80 7.09 -4.23
C HIS A 76 6.79 6.44 -5.62
N CYS A 77 6.26 7.13 -6.66
CA CYS A 77 6.15 6.55 -8.01
C CYS A 77 7.37 6.79 -8.90
N GLY A 78 8.42 7.44 -8.38
CA GLY A 78 9.51 7.97 -9.19
C GLY A 78 9.08 9.19 -10.01
N THR A 79 10.05 10.02 -10.40
CA THR A 79 9.77 11.31 -11.07
C THR A 79 10.65 11.54 -12.30
N ARG A 80 11.63 10.67 -12.52
CA ARG A 80 12.57 10.80 -13.65
C ARG A 80 12.65 9.51 -14.43
N GLY A 81 12.49 9.59 -15.75
CA GLY A 81 12.63 8.46 -16.64
C GLY A 81 11.35 7.67 -16.88
N THR A 82 11.47 6.37 -17.01
CA THR A 82 10.37 5.47 -17.34
C THR A 82 9.52 5.17 -16.11
N TYR A 83 8.24 5.51 -16.17
CA TYR A 83 7.27 5.12 -15.15
C TYR A 83 6.95 3.63 -15.25
N PHE A 84 6.79 2.99 -14.10
CA PHE A 84 6.40 1.57 -14.04
C PHE A 84 4.96 1.30 -14.53
N HIS A 85 4.13 2.34 -14.61
CA HIS A 85 2.73 2.25 -15.04
C HIS A 85 2.37 3.47 -15.93
N PRO A 86 1.62 3.27 -17.04
CA PRO A 86 1.35 4.35 -17.99
C PRO A 86 0.58 5.53 -17.40
N TYR A 87 -0.28 5.32 -16.40
CA TYR A 87 -1.17 6.37 -15.86
C TYR A 87 -1.00 6.66 -14.37
N CYS A 88 -0.40 5.74 -13.58
CA CYS A 88 -0.21 5.95 -12.14
C CYS A 88 0.93 6.94 -11.88
N ARG A 89 0.68 7.93 -11.04
CA ARG A 89 1.61 8.99 -10.62
C ARG A 89 1.44 9.30 -9.13
N ASN A 90 2.40 9.98 -8.54
CA ASN A 90 2.28 10.46 -7.16
C ASN A 90 0.98 11.25 -6.92
N ALA A 91 0.58 12.07 -7.89
CA ALA A 91 -0.60 12.94 -7.77
C ALA A 91 -1.94 12.19 -7.72
N ASN A 92 -1.99 10.95 -8.21
CA ASN A 92 -3.24 10.18 -8.29
C ASN A 92 -3.20 8.82 -7.60
N SER A 93 -2.23 8.62 -6.70
CA SER A 93 -2.06 7.35 -6.00
C SER A 93 -1.80 7.51 -4.50
N ILE A 94 -1.98 6.41 -3.79
CA ILE A 94 -1.51 6.20 -2.42
C ILE A 94 -0.45 5.12 -2.45
N GLY A 95 0.73 5.39 -1.87
CA GLY A 95 1.83 4.44 -1.71
C GLY A 95 1.79 3.76 -0.36
N ILE A 96 1.95 2.45 -0.35
CA ILE A 96 2.00 1.59 0.82
C ILE A 96 3.32 0.82 0.77
N GLU A 97 4.16 1.01 1.76
CA GLU A 97 5.46 0.33 1.91
C GLU A 97 5.34 -0.83 2.90
N LEU A 98 5.66 -2.03 2.45
CA LEU A 98 5.76 -3.20 3.29
C LEU A 98 7.18 -3.32 3.84
N CYS A 99 7.32 -3.38 5.16
CA CYS A 99 8.59 -3.67 5.81
C CYS A 99 9.03 -5.09 5.46
N SER A 100 10.28 -5.24 5.06
CA SER A 100 10.82 -6.49 4.56
C SER A 100 11.89 -7.07 5.48
N ARG A 101 12.18 -8.34 5.28
CA ARG A 101 13.29 -9.06 5.88
C ARG A 101 14.11 -9.71 4.79
N LYS A 102 15.35 -10.06 5.12
CA LYS A 102 16.30 -10.66 4.18
C LYS A 102 16.71 -12.06 4.62
N ASN A 103 16.82 -12.97 3.67
CA ASN A 103 17.47 -14.27 3.85
C ASN A 103 18.47 -14.46 2.70
N GLY A 104 19.74 -14.30 3.00
CA GLY A 104 20.76 -14.16 1.98
C GLY A 104 20.48 -12.93 1.11
N GLU A 105 20.35 -13.12 -0.19
CA GLU A 105 20.05 -12.03 -1.13
C GLU A 105 18.55 -11.85 -1.42
N LYS A 106 17.68 -12.68 -0.83
CA LYS A 106 16.24 -12.68 -1.11
C LYS A 106 15.47 -11.96 -0.02
N PHE A 107 14.65 -10.97 -0.44
CA PHE A 107 13.68 -10.34 0.45
C PHE A 107 12.44 -11.21 0.61
N TYR A 108 11.87 -11.18 1.81
CA TYR A 108 10.59 -11.81 2.12
C TYR A 108 9.79 -10.93 3.10
N PHE A 109 8.52 -11.26 3.30
CA PHE A 109 7.62 -10.58 4.22
C PHE A 109 7.14 -11.54 5.29
N MET A 110 7.01 -11.06 6.52
CA MET A 110 6.31 -11.79 7.55
C MET A 110 4.84 -11.98 7.14
N PRO A 111 4.22 -13.15 7.41
CA PRO A 111 2.83 -13.38 7.04
C PRO A 111 1.87 -12.32 7.60
N GLU A 112 2.13 -11.79 8.80
CA GLU A 112 1.34 -10.74 9.42
C GLU A 112 1.44 -9.41 8.65
N THR A 113 2.65 -9.03 8.19
CA THR A 113 2.86 -7.85 7.33
C THR A 113 1.98 -7.95 6.09
N VAL A 114 1.95 -9.12 5.46
CA VAL A 114 1.11 -9.38 4.27
C VAL A 114 -0.37 -9.22 4.60
N ARG A 115 -0.85 -9.84 5.70
CA ARG A 115 -2.26 -9.75 6.12
C ARG A 115 -2.69 -8.31 6.42
N ARG A 116 -1.85 -7.54 7.12
CA ARG A 116 -2.12 -6.12 7.42
C ARG A 116 -2.15 -5.27 6.17
N ALA A 117 -1.17 -5.44 5.28
CA ALA A 117 -1.13 -4.72 4.01
C ALA A 117 -2.36 -5.02 3.14
N GLN A 118 -2.83 -6.27 3.09
CA GLN A 118 -4.06 -6.65 2.41
C GLN A 118 -5.30 -6.01 3.05
N ALA A 119 -5.39 -5.98 4.39
CA ALA A 119 -6.48 -5.35 5.10
C ALA A 119 -6.52 -3.84 4.84
N LEU A 120 -5.38 -3.15 4.96
CA LEU A 120 -5.24 -1.73 4.63
C LEU A 120 -5.63 -1.45 3.17
N THR A 121 -5.14 -2.27 2.24
CA THR A 121 -5.46 -2.14 0.82
C THR A 121 -6.97 -2.23 0.58
N ARG A 122 -7.66 -3.20 1.19
CA ARG A 122 -9.13 -3.34 1.09
C ARG A 122 -9.87 -2.13 1.68
N GLU A 123 -9.44 -1.61 2.85
CA GLU A 123 -10.04 -0.42 3.45
C GLU A 123 -9.88 0.81 2.52
N LEU A 124 -8.71 1.01 1.94
CA LEU A 124 -8.45 2.13 1.02
C LEU A 124 -9.20 1.95 -0.31
N MET A 125 -9.28 0.74 -0.85
CA MET A 125 -10.10 0.43 -2.03
C MET A 125 -11.57 0.81 -1.81
N ALA A 126 -12.14 0.41 -0.68
CA ALA A 126 -13.51 0.74 -0.32
C ALA A 126 -13.71 2.25 -0.09
N LYS A 127 -12.78 2.90 0.62
CA LYS A 127 -12.80 4.33 0.91
C LYS A 127 -12.82 5.19 -0.36
N TYR A 128 -11.97 4.84 -1.35
CA TYR A 128 -11.76 5.63 -2.56
C TYR A 128 -12.46 5.09 -3.81
N GLY A 129 -13.14 3.95 -3.71
CA GLY A 129 -13.78 3.31 -4.86
C GLY A 129 -12.78 2.80 -5.89
N ILE A 130 -11.58 2.38 -5.46
CA ILE A 130 -10.51 1.93 -6.34
C ILE A 130 -10.72 0.45 -6.67
N PRO A 131 -10.89 0.09 -7.95
CA PRO A 131 -11.03 -1.30 -8.34
C PRO A 131 -9.67 -2.03 -8.29
N LEU A 132 -9.72 -3.35 -8.19
CA LEU A 132 -8.54 -4.19 -7.95
C LEU A 132 -7.46 -4.07 -9.04
N GLU A 133 -7.86 -3.88 -10.28
CA GLU A 133 -6.94 -3.68 -11.43
C GLU A 133 -6.11 -2.39 -11.34
N LYS A 134 -6.51 -1.45 -10.49
CA LYS A 134 -5.76 -0.22 -10.19
C LYS A 134 -4.90 -0.33 -8.93
N CYS A 135 -4.80 -1.52 -8.35
CA CYS A 135 -3.81 -1.83 -7.33
C CYS A 135 -2.53 -2.31 -8.02
N CYS A 136 -1.53 -1.44 -8.06
CA CYS A 136 -0.27 -1.65 -8.77
C CYS A 136 0.82 -2.15 -7.82
N ALA A 137 1.75 -2.97 -8.37
CA ALA A 137 2.99 -3.31 -7.70
C ALA A 137 4.12 -3.22 -8.74
N PRO A 138 5.23 -2.52 -8.46
CA PRO A 138 6.38 -2.47 -9.35
C PRO A 138 6.91 -3.88 -9.64
N LEU A 139 7.22 -4.16 -10.91
CA LEU A 139 7.52 -5.50 -11.46
C LEU A 139 8.72 -6.26 -10.86
N ARG A 140 9.49 -5.67 -9.96
CA ARG A 140 10.67 -6.30 -9.37
C ARG A 140 10.45 -6.92 -7.99
N CYS A 141 9.24 -6.93 -7.46
CA CYS A 141 8.97 -7.34 -6.10
C CYS A 141 7.96 -8.47 -6.01
N TYR A 142 8.11 -9.27 -5.00
CA TYR A 142 7.16 -10.26 -4.48
C TYR A 142 5.71 -9.72 -4.33
N ALA A 143 5.51 -8.42 -4.48
CA ALA A 143 4.25 -7.70 -4.53
C ALA A 143 3.32 -8.18 -5.67
N GLN A 144 3.85 -8.78 -6.74
CA GLN A 144 3.03 -9.46 -7.74
C GLN A 144 2.27 -10.65 -7.13
N LYS A 145 2.85 -11.32 -6.12
CA LYS A 145 2.15 -12.33 -5.32
C LYS A 145 1.12 -11.73 -4.37
N LEU A 146 1.34 -10.50 -3.86
CA LEU A 146 0.37 -9.79 -3.02
C LEU A 146 -0.87 -9.36 -3.82
N SER A 147 -0.69 -8.78 -4.99
CA SER A 147 -1.81 -8.43 -5.87
C SER A 147 -2.56 -9.68 -6.34
N CYS A 148 -1.85 -10.79 -6.59
CA CYS A 148 -2.45 -12.09 -6.89
C CYS A 148 -3.15 -12.71 -5.67
N ALA A 149 -2.64 -12.51 -4.45
CA ALA A 149 -3.29 -13.02 -3.23
C ALA A 149 -4.58 -12.26 -2.90
N VAL A 150 -4.57 -10.92 -3.05
CA VAL A 150 -5.79 -10.10 -2.93
C VAL A 150 -6.82 -10.51 -4.01
N ARG A 151 -6.37 -10.84 -5.24
CA ARG A 151 -7.25 -11.37 -6.31
C ARG A 151 -7.81 -12.74 -5.98
N ARG A 152 -7.00 -13.66 -5.43
CA ARG A 152 -7.43 -15.05 -5.11
C ARG A 152 -8.43 -15.10 -3.96
N GLU A 153 -8.29 -14.26 -2.93
CA GLU A 153 -9.26 -14.20 -1.84
C GLU A 153 -10.62 -13.65 -2.30
N ARG A 154 -10.64 -12.68 -3.21
CA ARG A 154 -11.88 -12.14 -3.78
C ARG A 154 -12.65 -13.23 -4.56
N ILE A 155 -11.96 -14.01 -5.38
CA ILE A 155 -12.58 -15.15 -6.11
C ILE A 155 -13.17 -16.17 -5.12
N ARG A 156 -12.53 -16.38 -3.96
CA ARG A 156 -13.02 -17.28 -2.92
C ARG A 156 -14.25 -16.74 -2.17
N VAL A 157 -14.30 -15.44 -1.91
CA VAL A 157 -15.44 -14.78 -1.26
C VAL A 157 -16.63 -14.71 -2.21
N ASP A 158 -16.42 -14.36 -3.47
CA ASP A 158 -17.47 -14.29 -4.48
C ASP A 158 -18.08 -15.70 -4.76
N SER A 159 -17.25 -16.75 -4.73
CA SER A 159 -17.75 -18.15 -4.88
C SER A 159 -18.52 -18.65 -3.65
N ILE A 160 -18.19 -18.17 -2.45
CA ILE A 160 -18.93 -18.50 -1.22
C ILE A 160 -20.28 -17.75 -1.19
N GLN A 161 -20.33 -16.51 -1.62
CA GLN A 161 -21.59 -15.74 -1.71
C GLN A 161 -22.52 -16.26 -2.81
N ALA A 162 -21.98 -16.71 -3.94
CA ALA A 162 -22.76 -17.33 -5.00
C ALA A 162 -23.34 -18.70 -4.60
N GLY A 163 -22.67 -19.42 -3.70
CA GLY A 163 -23.12 -20.73 -3.21
C GLY A 163 -24.21 -20.71 -2.12
N VAL A 164 -24.51 -19.51 -1.56
CA VAL A 164 -25.54 -19.37 -0.49
C VAL A 164 -26.95 -19.08 -1.05
N THR A 165 -27.07 -18.74 -2.33
CA THR A 165 -28.37 -18.37 -2.94
C THR A 165 -29.12 -19.52 -3.58
N GLU A 166 -28.60 -20.77 -3.57
CA GLU A 166 -29.28 -21.93 -4.21
C GLU A 166 -29.73 -23.01 -3.24
N LYS A 167 -30.06 -22.72 -1.98
CA LYS A 167 -30.77 -23.69 -1.11
C LYS A 167 -31.90 -23.00 -0.35
N GLY A 168 -33.02 -22.82 -1.04
CA GLY A 168 -34.24 -22.33 -0.42
C GLY A 168 -35.42 -22.35 -1.40
N GLY A 169 -35.86 -23.53 -1.80
CA GLY A 169 -37.04 -23.67 -2.64
C GLY A 169 -37.43 -25.11 -2.88
N THR A 170 -38.11 -25.71 -1.93
CA THR A 170 -39.23 -26.70 -2.11
C THR A 170 -40.01 -26.77 -0.84
#